data_f4661523c347d2f8c4a2289db6db6208
#
_entry.id   f4661523c347d2f8c4a2289db6db6208
#
_cell.length_a   1.000
_cell.length_b   1.000
_cell.length_c   1.000
_cell.angle_alpha   90.00
_cell.angle_beta   90.00
_cell.angle_gamma   90.00
#
_symmetry.space_group_name_H-M   'P 1'
#
loop_
_entity.id
_entity.type
_entity.pdbx_description
1 polymer ?
#
loop_
_entity_poly.entity_id
_entity_poly.type
_entity_poly.pdbx_seq_one_letter_code
_entity_poly.pdbx_strand_id
1 'polypeptide(L)'
;MGNLSIIITIFTAIIFSYLLYKGLKSVYQDFRNIYYLKIKNYFTKKKEEQHTENKKVIGIGGGGSNIVESLSNHYESLIINSDKRALEQKKVKNKIHLEKPDNLGCGSNEKCGFSLITEDVLNQIDKFINKNLSITLIATLGGGVGSGSTKAISEHLTNKDLMVKCILVKPFSWEGSKKSNRANETIEFLKQLKNVSIIEIENDELKSFEHLSMKESFNLLNN
;
A
#
# COMPACT_ATOMS: atom_id res chain seq x y z
N MET A 1 39.71 15.29 32.11
CA MET A 1 39.53 14.08 31.27
C MET A 1 38.06 13.67 31.04
N GLY A 2 37.12 14.05 31.91
CA GLY A 2 35.69 13.63 31.76
C GLY A 2 34.95 14.16 30.52
N ASN A 3 35.18 15.39 30.12
CA ASN A 3 34.41 16.04 29.05
C ASN A 3 34.72 15.47 27.66
N LEU A 4 35.94 15.04 27.39
CA LEU A 4 36.33 14.44 26.09
C LEU A 4 35.70 13.09 25.86
N SER A 5 35.60 12.25 26.90
CA SER A 5 34.96 10.95 26.86
C SER A 5 33.45 11.07 26.56
N ILE A 6 32.78 12.03 27.19
CA ILE A 6 31.33 12.28 26.94
C ILE A 6 31.09 12.75 25.49
N ILE A 7 31.93 13.61 24.97
CA ILE A 7 31.85 14.12 23.59
C ILE A 7 32.04 12.99 22.59
N ILE A 8 33.00 12.10 22.81
CA ILE A 8 33.24 10.93 21.94
C ILE A 8 32.06 10.00 22.00
N THR A 9 31.47 9.74 23.17
CA THR A 9 30.28 8.85 23.29
C THR A 9 29.07 9.41 22.57
N ILE A 10 28.81 10.73 22.68
CA ILE A 10 27.71 11.37 21.96
C ILE A 10 27.94 11.30 20.44
N PHE A 11 29.16 11.55 19.98
CA PHE A 11 29.48 11.52 18.55
C PHE A 11 29.35 10.13 17.96
N THR A 12 29.79 9.08 18.68
CA THR A 12 29.61 7.69 18.26
C THR A 12 28.15 7.28 18.23
N ALA A 13 27.34 7.71 19.19
CA ALA A 13 25.90 7.45 19.22
C ALA A 13 25.17 8.11 18.03
N ILE A 14 25.55 9.34 17.68
CA ILE A 14 24.98 10.04 16.52
C ILE A 14 25.35 9.34 15.21
N ILE A 15 26.61 8.96 15.04
CA ILE A 15 27.08 8.22 13.86
C ILE A 15 26.34 6.87 13.76
N PHE A 16 26.22 6.13 14.83
CA PHE A 16 25.53 4.85 14.88
C PHE A 16 24.05 5.00 14.52
N SER A 17 23.36 6.00 15.07
CA SER A 17 21.96 6.31 14.75
C SER A 17 21.79 6.70 13.28
N TYR A 18 22.72 7.44 12.70
CA TYR A 18 22.71 7.81 11.29
C TYR A 18 22.93 6.59 10.38
N LEU A 19 23.85 5.69 10.74
CA LEU A 19 24.09 4.46 9.98
C LEU A 19 22.90 3.50 10.06
N LEU A 20 22.27 3.37 11.23
CA LEU A 20 21.02 2.63 11.39
C LEU A 20 19.89 3.20 10.54
N TYR A 21 19.71 4.52 10.56
CA TYR A 21 18.71 5.20 9.73
C TYR A 21 18.96 4.96 8.24
N LYS A 22 20.22 5.04 7.80
CA LYS A 22 20.60 4.79 6.40
C LYS A 22 20.37 3.34 5.98
N GLY A 23 20.69 2.39 6.85
CA GLY A 23 20.41 0.97 6.65
C GLY A 23 18.92 0.68 6.57
N LEU A 24 18.10 1.18 7.50
CA LEU A 24 16.65 1.03 7.49
C LEU A 24 16.02 1.66 6.24
N LYS A 25 16.52 2.81 5.79
CA LYS A 25 16.05 3.46 4.57
C LYS A 25 16.38 2.65 3.32
N SER A 26 17.57 2.02 3.26
CA SER A 26 17.95 1.11 2.16
C SER A 26 17.03 -0.11 2.12
N VAL A 27 16.85 -0.79 3.24
CA VAL A 27 15.95 -1.93 3.38
C VAL A 27 14.53 -1.57 2.97
N TYR A 28 14.01 -0.42 3.40
CA TYR A 28 12.69 0.06 2.99
C TYR A 28 12.58 0.29 1.47
N GLN A 29 13.62 0.85 0.84
CA GLN A 29 13.65 1.04 -0.61
C GLN A 29 13.68 -0.30 -1.36
N ASP A 30 14.42 -1.29 -0.84
CA ASP A 30 14.52 -2.60 -1.45
C ASP A 30 13.17 -3.34 -1.37
N PHE A 31 12.49 -3.31 -0.22
CA PHE A 31 11.12 -3.82 -0.09
C PHE A 31 10.16 -3.15 -1.07
N ARG A 32 10.20 -1.83 -1.19
CA ARG A 32 9.36 -1.09 -2.14
C ARG A 32 9.61 -1.53 -3.58
N ASN A 33 10.85 -1.76 -3.96
CA ASN A 33 11.22 -2.21 -5.29
C ASN A 33 10.74 -3.64 -5.59
N ILE A 34 10.83 -4.56 -4.61
CA ILE A 34 10.35 -5.93 -4.73
C ILE A 34 8.82 -5.96 -4.89
N TYR A 35 8.07 -5.17 -4.10
CA TYR A 35 6.63 -5.01 -4.29
C TYR A 35 6.28 -4.51 -5.69
N TYR A 36 6.98 -3.46 -6.12
CA TYR A 36 6.79 -2.91 -7.46
C TYR A 36 6.95 -3.98 -8.54
N LEU A 37 7.99 -4.81 -8.42
CA LEU A 37 8.27 -5.86 -9.40
C LEU A 37 7.22 -6.97 -9.39
N LYS A 38 6.85 -7.50 -8.21
CA LYS A 38 5.77 -8.51 -8.11
C LYS A 38 4.48 -8.00 -8.73
N ILE A 39 4.08 -6.79 -8.39
CA ILE A 39 2.84 -6.19 -8.90
C ILE A 39 2.99 -5.86 -10.38
N LYS A 40 4.11 -5.32 -10.83
CA LYS A 40 4.39 -5.05 -12.24
C LYS A 40 4.36 -6.33 -13.07
N ASN A 41 5.01 -7.41 -12.62
CA ASN A 41 5.00 -8.69 -13.32
C ASN A 41 3.60 -9.29 -13.39
N TYR A 42 2.78 -9.13 -12.34
CA TYR A 42 1.38 -9.51 -12.38
C TYR A 42 0.62 -8.76 -13.49
N PHE A 43 0.83 -7.45 -13.61
CA PHE A 43 0.21 -6.66 -14.68
C PHE A 43 0.78 -6.98 -16.07
N THR A 44 2.08 -7.33 -16.18
CA THR A 44 2.71 -7.70 -17.46
C THR A 44 2.32 -9.09 -17.94
N LYS A 45 2.29 -10.11 -17.09
CA LYS A 45 1.82 -11.47 -17.47
C LYS A 45 0.38 -11.46 -18.00
N LYS A 46 -0.45 -10.52 -17.58
CA LYS A 46 -1.83 -10.36 -18.05
C LYS A 46 -1.99 -9.42 -19.24
N LYS A 47 -0.91 -8.77 -19.70
CA LYS A 47 -0.93 -7.91 -20.89
C LYS A 47 -1.07 -8.72 -22.19
N GLU A 48 -0.66 -9.97 -22.15
CA GLU A 48 -0.79 -10.89 -23.30
C GLU A 48 -2.20 -11.45 -23.50
N GLU A 49 -3.08 -11.37 -22.50
CA GLU A 49 -4.41 -12.00 -22.54
C GLU A 49 -5.60 -11.05 -22.76
N GLN A 50 -5.45 -9.74 -22.70
CA GLN A 50 -6.59 -8.82 -22.91
C GLN A 50 -6.19 -7.45 -23.43
N HIS A 51 -6.98 -6.94 -24.40
CA HIS A 51 -7.00 -5.60 -24.98
C HIS A 51 -6.75 -4.48 -23.94
N THR A 52 -6.07 -3.43 -24.41
CA THR A 52 -5.73 -2.19 -23.68
C THR A 52 -6.97 -1.41 -23.22
N GLU A 53 -7.67 -1.90 -22.20
CA GLU A 53 -8.60 -1.08 -21.45
C GLU A 53 -7.81 -0.14 -20.53
N ASN A 54 -8.23 1.13 -20.48
CA ASN A 54 -7.71 2.14 -19.55
C ASN A 54 -7.83 1.65 -18.10
N LYS A 55 -6.80 0.96 -17.61
CA LYS A 55 -6.80 0.40 -16.25
C LYS A 55 -6.55 1.51 -15.24
N LYS A 56 -7.55 1.76 -14.41
CA LYS A 56 -7.43 2.71 -13.29
C LYS A 56 -7.02 1.97 -12.03
N VAL A 57 -6.05 2.55 -11.31
CA VAL A 57 -5.47 1.96 -10.11
C VAL A 57 -5.65 2.92 -8.94
N ILE A 58 -6.15 2.42 -7.82
CA ILE A 58 -6.37 3.20 -6.60
C ILE A 58 -5.51 2.62 -5.48
N GLY A 59 -4.61 3.43 -4.93
CA GLY A 59 -3.77 3.10 -3.78
C GLY A 59 -4.38 3.57 -2.48
N ILE A 60 -4.58 2.68 -1.51
CA ILE A 60 -5.28 2.96 -0.26
C ILE A 60 -4.31 2.85 0.92
N GLY A 61 -4.26 3.92 1.73
CA GLY A 61 -3.35 4.03 2.87
C GLY A 61 -1.90 4.26 2.47
N GLY A 62 -1.00 4.36 3.44
CA GLY A 62 0.41 4.68 3.20
C GLY A 62 1.12 3.70 2.27
N GLY A 63 1.02 2.41 2.55
CA GLY A 63 1.67 1.37 1.74
C GLY A 63 1.06 1.24 0.34
N GLY A 64 -0.28 1.25 0.22
CA GLY A 64 -0.96 1.23 -1.08
C GLY A 64 -0.59 2.45 -1.93
N SER A 65 -0.52 3.65 -1.32
CA SER A 65 -0.07 4.86 -1.99
C SER A 65 1.37 4.78 -2.50
N ASN A 66 2.28 4.16 -1.73
CA ASN A 66 3.67 3.95 -2.14
C ASN A 66 3.78 3.04 -3.37
N ILE A 67 3.00 1.96 -3.38
CA ILE A 67 2.99 1.01 -4.49
C ILE A 67 2.43 1.68 -5.74
N VAL A 68 1.28 2.36 -5.63
CA VAL A 68 0.63 3.02 -6.77
C VAL A 68 1.46 4.17 -7.31
N GLU A 69 2.19 4.90 -6.48
CA GLU A 69 3.13 5.92 -6.95
C GLU A 69 4.16 5.34 -7.94
N SER A 70 4.68 4.15 -7.67
CA SER A 70 5.64 3.50 -8.56
C SER A 70 5.03 2.98 -9.88
N LEU A 71 3.71 2.83 -9.92
CA LEU A 71 2.95 2.41 -11.10
C LEU A 71 2.37 3.59 -11.90
N SER A 72 2.40 4.81 -11.37
CA SER A 72 1.70 5.99 -11.89
C SER A 72 2.15 6.46 -13.28
N ASN A 73 3.35 6.05 -13.73
CA ASN A 73 3.83 6.31 -15.09
C ASN A 73 3.17 5.40 -16.15
N HIS A 74 2.52 4.32 -15.73
CA HIS A 74 1.96 3.30 -16.63
C HIS A 74 0.43 3.19 -16.54
N TYR A 75 -0.16 3.68 -15.44
CA TYR A 75 -1.59 3.56 -15.17
C TYR A 75 -2.15 4.89 -14.69
N GLU A 76 -3.39 5.19 -15.06
CA GLU A 76 -4.12 6.29 -14.45
C GLU A 76 -4.36 5.98 -12.98
N SER A 77 -3.78 6.80 -12.10
CA SER A 77 -3.59 6.47 -10.70
C SER A 77 -4.23 7.50 -9.78
N LEU A 78 -4.87 7.00 -8.72
CA LEU A 78 -5.40 7.76 -7.59
C LEU A 78 -4.79 7.20 -6.30
N ILE A 79 -4.43 8.06 -5.36
CA ILE A 79 -4.00 7.64 -4.02
C ILE A 79 -4.87 8.28 -2.94
N ILE A 80 -5.19 7.50 -1.91
CA ILE A 80 -6.09 7.87 -0.82
C ILE A 80 -5.40 7.61 0.52
N ASN A 81 -5.28 8.63 1.36
CA ASN A 81 -4.65 8.48 2.68
C ASN A 81 -5.19 9.52 3.67
N SER A 82 -5.13 9.21 4.96
CA SER A 82 -5.44 10.15 6.05
C SER A 82 -4.21 10.94 6.53
N ASP A 83 -3.00 10.53 6.16
CA ASP A 83 -1.77 11.30 6.41
C ASP A 83 -1.55 12.31 5.27
N LYS A 84 -1.90 13.56 5.53
CA LYS A 84 -1.80 14.67 4.57
C LYS A 84 -0.35 14.89 4.12
N ARG A 85 0.61 14.86 5.05
CA ARG A 85 2.03 15.11 4.75
C ARG A 85 2.59 14.02 3.83
N ALA A 86 2.29 12.75 4.15
CA ALA A 86 2.71 11.63 3.32
C ALA A 86 2.07 11.73 1.92
N LEU A 87 0.82 12.18 1.83
CA LEU A 87 0.10 12.32 0.57
C LEU A 87 0.69 13.45 -0.31
N GLU A 88 1.03 14.59 0.30
CA GLU A 88 1.61 15.75 -0.40
C GLU A 88 2.97 15.42 -1.04
N GLN A 89 3.78 14.61 -0.38
CA GLN A 89 5.11 14.19 -0.87
C GLN A 89 5.06 13.26 -2.09
N LYS A 90 3.88 12.71 -2.44
CA LYS A 90 3.72 11.78 -3.56
C LYS A 90 3.65 12.51 -4.90
N LYS A 91 4.23 11.87 -5.93
CA LYS A 91 4.23 12.40 -7.31
C LYS A 91 2.99 11.99 -8.13
N VAL A 92 2.00 11.35 -7.51
CA VAL A 92 0.74 10.99 -8.17
C VAL A 92 -0.14 12.21 -8.34
N LYS A 93 -0.77 12.37 -9.51
CA LYS A 93 -1.59 13.54 -9.84
C LYS A 93 -2.90 13.57 -9.04
N ASN A 94 -3.61 12.45 -8.99
CA ASN A 94 -4.91 12.40 -8.31
C ASN A 94 -4.71 11.92 -6.87
N LYS A 95 -5.20 12.70 -5.93
CA LYS A 95 -5.04 12.45 -4.48
C LYS A 95 -6.33 12.76 -3.77
N ILE A 96 -6.74 11.91 -2.84
CA ILE A 96 -7.83 12.18 -1.90
C ILE A 96 -7.27 12.12 -0.49
N HIS A 97 -7.38 13.21 0.23
CA HIS A 97 -7.07 13.27 1.65
C HIS A 97 -8.31 12.90 2.45
N LEU A 98 -8.21 11.87 3.28
CA LEU A 98 -9.24 11.50 4.23
C LEU A 98 -9.11 12.37 5.46
N GLU A 99 -9.94 13.40 5.53
CA GLU A 99 -9.89 14.39 6.60
C GLU A 99 -10.33 13.79 7.95
N LYS A 100 -9.54 14.04 8.97
CA LYS A 100 -9.82 13.71 10.35
C LYS A 100 -9.57 14.93 11.22
N PRO A 101 -10.44 15.23 12.22
CA PRO A 101 -10.34 16.46 13.01
C PRO A 101 -8.99 16.67 13.70
N ASP A 102 -8.31 15.60 14.09
CA ASP A 102 -7.01 15.65 14.76
C ASP A 102 -5.81 15.62 13.80
N ASN A 103 -6.03 15.55 12.49
CA ASN A 103 -5.00 15.39 11.44
C ASN A 103 -4.03 14.22 11.67
N LEU A 104 -4.34 13.33 12.60
CA LEU A 104 -3.60 12.11 12.85
C LEU A 104 -4.19 10.98 12.01
N GLY A 105 -3.36 10.07 11.54
CA GLY A 105 -3.83 8.88 10.84
C GLY A 105 -4.73 8.01 11.73
N CYS A 106 -5.49 7.09 11.12
CA CYS A 106 -6.32 6.13 11.87
C CYS A 106 -5.52 5.13 12.71
N GLY A 107 -4.19 5.15 12.63
CA GLY A 107 -3.35 4.16 13.30
C GLY A 107 -3.78 2.75 12.93
N SER A 108 -4.03 1.94 13.93
CA SER A 108 -4.51 0.56 13.76
C SER A 108 -6.04 0.42 13.90
N ASN A 109 -6.81 1.51 13.85
CA ASN A 109 -8.26 1.48 13.98
C ASN A 109 -8.96 1.37 12.62
N GLU A 110 -9.42 0.17 12.29
CA GLU A 110 -10.11 -0.13 11.04
C GLU A 110 -11.46 0.59 10.91
N LYS A 111 -12.23 0.67 12.01
CA LYS A 111 -13.52 1.39 12.01
C LYS A 111 -13.33 2.86 11.66
N CYS A 112 -12.24 3.46 12.15
CA CYS A 112 -11.86 4.81 11.75
C CYS A 112 -11.61 4.87 10.23
N GLY A 113 -10.79 3.98 9.67
CA GLY A 113 -10.52 3.96 8.23
C GLY A 113 -11.77 3.75 7.38
N PHE A 114 -12.71 2.93 7.84
CA PHE A 114 -14.00 2.74 7.19
C PHE A 114 -14.87 4.01 7.22
N SER A 115 -15.01 4.64 8.38
CA SER A 115 -15.87 5.82 8.55
C SER A 115 -15.36 7.09 7.86
N LEU A 116 -14.07 7.16 7.52
CA LEU A 116 -13.52 8.27 6.74
C LEU A 116 -13.91 8.24 5.25
N ILE A 117 -14.47 7.14 4.76
CA ILE A 117 -15.00 7.04 3.42
C ILE A 117 -16.42 7.60 3.42
N THR A 118 -16.49 8.92 3.39
CA THR A 118 -17.74 9.69 3.34
C THR A 118 -18.32 9.69 1.93
N GLU A 119 -19.57 10.13 1.79
CA GLU A 119 -20.22 10.28 0.48
C GLU A 119 -19.43 11.21 -0.45
N ASP A 120 -18.83 12.28 0.07
CA ASP A 120 -17.98 13.18 -0.73
C ASP A 120 -16.73 12.45 -1.25
N VAL A 121 -16.08 11.65 -0.42
CA VAL A 121 -14.94 10.82 -0.85
C VAL A 121 -15.37 9.82 -1.94
N LEU A 122 -16.51 9.17 -1.77
CA LEU A 122 -17.06 8.25 -2.76
C LEU A 122 -17.37 8.96 -4.09
N ASN A 123 -17.94 10.15 -4.04
CA ASN A 123 -18.20 10.97 -5.22
C ASN A 123 -16.90 11.38 -5.96
N GLN A 124 -15.82 11.66 -5.23
CA GLN A 124 -14.51 11.94 -5.82
C GLN A 124 -13.92 10.68 -6.48
N ILE A 125 -14.07 9.51 -5.86
CA ILE A 125 -13.67 8.23 -6.44
C ILE A 125 -14.46 7.94 -7.71
N ASP A 126 -15.77 8.14 -7.70
CA ASP A 126 -16.64 7.94 -8.86
C ASP A 126 -16.25 8.83 -10.04
N LYS A 127 -15.95 10.11 -9.79
CA LYS A 127 -15.42 11.03 -10.80
C LYS A 127 -14.10 10.55 -11.39
N PHE A 128 -13.22 10.00 -10.56
CA PHE A 128 -11.96 9.43 -11.04
C PHE A 128 -12.21 8.20 -11.90
N ILE A 129 -13.08 7.29 -11.47
CA ILE A 129 -13.39 6.05 -12.19
C ILE A 129 -14.08 6.35 -13.52
N ASN A 130 -14.96 7.35 -13.54
CA ASN A 130 -15.75 7.75 -14.71
C ASN A 130 -16.57 6.54 -15.25
N LYS A 131 -16.34 6.13 -16.50
CA LYS A 131 -17.08 5.05 -17.17
C LYS A 131 -16.35 3.69 -17.17
N ASN A 132 -15.25 3.56 -16.42
CA ASN A 132 -14.52 2.29 -16.37
C ASN A 132 -15.31 1.23 -15.57
N LEU A 133 -15.43 0.04 -16.14
CA LEU A 133 -16.13 -1.07 -15.52
C LEU A 133 -15.22 -1.96 -14.63
N SER A 134 -13.90 -1.76 -14.69
CA SER A 134 -12.94 -2.56 -13.93
C SER A 134 -11.91 -1.67 -13.23
N ILE A 135 -11.78 -1.83 -11.92
CA ILE A 135 -10.91 -1.03 -11.06
C ILE A 135 -9.96 -1.95 -10.28
N THR A 136 -8.69 -1.53 -10.18
CA THR A 136 -7.73 -2.21 -9.32
C THR A 136 -7.50 -1.39 -8.05
N LEU A 137 -7.79 -1.97 -6.89
CA LEU A 137 -7.46 -1.44 -5.57
C LEU A 137 -6.17 -2.07 -5.07
N ILE A 138 -5.25 -1.28 -4.56
CA ILE A 138 -4.00 -1.77 -3.95
C ILE A 138 -3.91 -1.24 -2.53
N ALA A 139 -3.81 -2.14 -1.56
CA ALA A 139 -3.73 -1.79 -0.15
C ALA A 139 -2.74 -2.66 0.62
N THR A 140 -2.09 -2.07 1.62
CA THR A 140 -1.40 -2.84 2.66
C THR A 140 -2.34 -2.97 3.85
N LEU A 141 -2.60 -4.20 4.25
CA LEU A 141 -3.56 -4.53 5.30
C LEU A 141 -2.93 -4.47 6.70
N GLY A 142 -3.77 -4.55 7.72
CA GLY A 142 -3.35 -4.51 9.12
C GLY A 142 -3.33 -3.11 9.73
N GLY A 143 -3.30 -2.05 8.91
CA GLY A 143 -3.49 -0.66 9.33
C GLY A 143 -4.96 -0.22 9.30
N GLY A 144 -5.27 0.94 9.90
CA GLY A 144 -6.65 1.44 9.95
C GLY A 144 -7.19 1.82 8.58
N VAL A 145 -6.50 2.70 7.86
CA VAL A 145 -6.91 3.17 6.52
C VAL A 145 -6.84 2.03 5.50
N GLY A 146 -5.70 1.31 5.44
CA GLY A 146 -5.52 0.23 4.47
C GLY A 146 -6.59 -0.85 4.56
N SER A 147 -6.98 -1.27 5.77
CA SER A 147 -8.03 -2.28 5.97
C SER A 147 -9.43 -1.67 5.85
N GLY A 148 -9.74 -0.64 6.65
CA GLY A 148 -11.10 -0.11 6.75
C GLY A 148 -11.58 0.58 5.47
N SER A 149 -10.75 1.44 4.88
CA SER A 149 -11.14 2.15 3.65
C SER A 149 -11.24 1.20 2.46
N THR A 150 -10.44 0.12 2.41
CA THR A 150 -10.57 -0.88 1.35
C THR A 150 -11.92 -1.58 1.41
N LYS A 151 -12.42 -1.94 2.60
CA LYS A 151 -13.76 -2.52 2.75
C LYS A 151 -14.84 -1.56 2.22
N ALA A 152 -14.85 -0.32 2.70
CA ALA A 152 -15.87 0.67 2.33
C ALA A 152 -15.87 0.99 0.82
N ILE A 153 -14.69 1.17 0.23
CA ILE A 153 -14.56 1.47 -1.19
C ILE A 153 -14.99 0.25 -2.03
N SER A 154 -14.57 -0.96 -1.67
CA SER A 154 -14.94 -2.17 -2.40
C SER A 154 -16.44 -2.39 -2.38
N GLU A 155 -17.09 -2.23 -1.22
CA GLU A 155 -18.53 -2.34 -1.06
C GLU A 155 -19.27 -1.32 -1.96
N HIS A 156 -18.84 -0.06 -1.95
CA HIS A 156 -19.43 0.96 -2.81
C HIS A 156 -19.32 0.61 -4.29
N LEU A 157 -18.14 0.18 -4.74
CA LEU A 157 -17.90 -0.12 -6.16
C LEU A 157 -18.69 -1.34 -6.62
N THR A 158 -18.76 -2.38 -5.79
CA THR A 158 -19.52 -3.59 -6.12
C THR A 158 -21.03 -3.37 -6.09
N ASN A 159 -21.53 -2.48 -5.25
CA ASN A 159 -22.93 -2.05 -5.28
C ASN A 159 -23.32 -1.29 -6.56
N LYS A 160 -22.33 -0.84 -7.33
CA LYS A 160 -22.49 -0.24 -8.67
C LYS A 160 -22.20 -1.24 -9.80
N ASP A 161 -22.18 -2.54 -9.51
CA ASP A 161 -21.87 -3.63 -10.43
C ASP A 161 -20.49 -3.53 -11.10
N LEU A 162 -19.55 -2.79 -10.50
CA LEU A 162 -18.19 -2.68 -11.02
C LEU A 162 -17.37 -3.92 -10.67
N MET A 163 -16.48 -4.30 -11.59
CA MET A 163 -15.49 -5.36 -11.35
C MET A 163 -14.32 -4.79 -10.52
N VAL A 164 -14.13 -5.28 -9.30
CA VAL A 164 -13.08 -4.83 -8.38
C VAL A 164 -12.00 -5.89 -8.25
N LYS A 165 -10.79 -5.52 -8.60
CA LYS A 165 -9.61 -6.35 -8.33
C LYS A 165 -8.86 -5.77 -7.13
N CYS A 166 -8.71 -6.54 -6.07
CA CYS A 166 -7.98 -6.15 -4.87
C CYS A 166 -6.61 -6.84 -4.85
N ILE A 167 -5.54 -6.07 -4.89
CA ILE A 167 -4.17 -6.53 -4.63
C ILE A 167 -3.84 -6.13 -3.19
N LEU A 168 -3.77 -7.12 -2.32
CA LEU A 168 -3.72 -6.93 -0.89
C LEU A 168 -2.39 -7.46 -0.34
N VAL A 169 -1.63 -6.57 0.30
CA VAL A 169 -0.36 -6.92 0.93
C VAL A 169 -0.62 -7.16 2.42
N LYS A 170 -0.36 -8.38 2.88
CA LYS A 170 -0.51 -8.76 4.29
C LYS A 170 0.66 -8.26 5.13
N PRO A 171 0.46 -7.97 6.43
CA PRO A 171 1.56 -7.60 7.31
C PRO A 171 2.55 -8.75 7.48
N PHE A 172 3.79 -8.43 7.86
CA PHE A 172 4.74 -9.44 8.28
C PHE A 172 4.26 -10.18 9.54
N SER A 173 4.59 -11.45 9.68
CA SER A 173 4.24 -12.26 10.86
C SER A 173 4.73 -11.66 12.17
N TRP A 174 5.88 -10.99 12.16
CA TRP A 174 6.46 -10.31 13.34
C TRP A 174 5.80 -8.97 13.69
N GLU A 175 4.92 -8.40 12.84
CA GLU A 175 4.19 -7.17 13.15
C GLU A 175 3.07 -7.37 14.19
N GLY A 176 2.82 -8.61 14.60
CA GLY A 176 1.93 -9.01 15.66
C GLY A 176 0.55 -9.48 15.19
N SER A 177 -0.04 -10.38 16.00
CA SER A 177 -1.30 -11.06 15.70
C SER A 177 -2.48 -10.12 15.45
N LYS A 178 -2.54 -8.98 16.14
CA LYS A 178 -3.63 -7.98 15.95
C LYS A 178 -3.67 -7.44 14.53
N LYS A 179 -2.51 -7.20 13.89
CA LYS A 179 -2.46 -6.74 12.50
C LYS A 179 -2.81 -7.86 11.53
N SER A 180 -2.29 -9.06 11.77
CA SER A 180 -2.58 -10.24 10.94
C SER A 180 -4.07 -10.60 11.00
N ASN A 181 -4.70 -10.60 12.17
CA ASN A 181 -6.12 -10.88 12.32
C ASN A 181 -6.97 -9.85 11.54
N ARG A 182 -6.66 -8.56 11.67
CA ARG A 182 -7.35 -7.50 10.93
C ARG A 182 -7.18 -7.65 9.41
N ALA A 183 -6.01 -8.04 8.95
CA ALA A 183 -5.78 -8.31 7.53
C ALA A 183 -6.66 -9.47 7.05
N ASN A 184 -6.71 -10.57 7.80
CA ASN A 184 -7.55 -11.72 7.48
C ASN A 184 -9.06 -11.36 7.51
N GLU A 185 -9.52 -10.64 8.52
CA GLU A 185 -10.91 -10.15 8.59
C GLU A 185 -11.27 -9.25 7.40
N THR A 186 -10.33 -8.44 6.94
CA THR A 186 -10.53 -7.62 5.74
C THR A 186 -10.67 -8.49 4.49
N ILE A 187 -9.82 -9.49 4.33
CA ILE A 187 -9.86 -10.41 3.19
C ILE A 187 -11.17 -11.22 3.19
N GLU A 188 -11.56 -11.77 4.34
CA GLU A 188 -12.82 -12.52 4.46
C GLU A 188 -14.05 -11.65 4.15
N PHE A 189 -14.07 -10.40 4.58
CA PHE A 189 -15.12 -9.45 4.20
C PHE A 189 -15.19 -9.27 2.66
N LEU A 190 -14.03 -9.05 2.03
CA LEU A 190 -13.97 -8.81 0.59
C LEU A 190 -14.36 -10.05 -0.24
N LYS A 191 -14.09 -11.27 0.26
CA LYS A 191 -14.54 -12.52 -0.37
C LYS A 191 -16.04 -12.68 -0.43
N GLN A 192 -16.79 -12.01 0.44
CA GLN A 192 -18.26 -12.05 0.47
C GLN A 192 -18.90 -11.11 -0.55
N LEU A 193 -18.14 -10.13 -1.07
CA LEU A 193 -18.64 -9.17 -2.05
C LEU A 193 -18.71 -9.81 -3.46
N LYS A 194 -19.75 -9.46 -4.19
CA LYS A 194 -19.86 -9.84 -5.62
C LYS A 194 -18.84 -9.08 -6.45
N ASN A 195 -18.42 -9.65 -7.55
CA ASN A 195 -17.52 -8.99 -8.53
C ASN A 195 -16.16 -8.57 -7.97
N VAL A 196 -15.69 -9.15 -6.86
CA VAL A 196 -14.35 -8.92 -6.30
C VAL A 196 -13.43 -10.09 -6.64
N SER A 197 -12.27 -9.78 -7.17
CA SER A 197 -11.17 -10.74 -7.30
C SER A 197 -10.01 -10.31 -6.40
N ILE A 198 -9.45 -11.22 -5.62
CA ILE A 198 -8.43 -10.93 -4.62
C ILE A 198 -7.11 -11.59 -5.02
N ILE A 199 -6.03 -10.82 -4.89
CA ILE A 199 -4.65 -11.30 -4.95
C ILE A 199 -4.02 -10.94 -3.62
N GLU A 200 -3.65 -11.97 -2.89
CA GLU A 200 -2.95 -11.83 -1.63
C GLU A 200 -1.44 -11.87 -1.87
N ILE A 201 -0.71 -10.94 -1.27
CA ILE A 201 0.75 -10.89 -1.27
C ILE A 201 1.21 -11.03 0.18
N GLU A 202 1.88 -12.14 0.47
CA GLU A 202 2.46 -12.40 1.78
C GLU A 202 3.80 -11.67 1.91
N ASN A 203 3.90 -10.78 2.89
CA ASN A 203 5.18 -10.11 3.17
C ASN A 203 6.28 -11.09 3.58
N ASP A 204 5.91 -12.18 4.26
CA ASP A 204 6.88 -13.19 4.73
C ASP A 204 7.55 -13.95 3.58
N GLU A 205 6.94 -14.05 2.42
CA GLU A 205 7.61 -14.59 1.22
C GLU A 205 8.82 -13.76 0.81
N LEU A 206 8.88 -12.47 1.19
CA LEU A 206 10.01 -11.60 0.90
C LEU A 206 11.23 -11.90 1.76
N LYS A 207 11.08 -12.60 2.91
CA LYS A 207 12.20 -13.02 3.76
C LYS A 207 13.15 -13.97 3.04
N SER A 208 12.64 -14.77 2.11
CA SER A 208 13.49 -15.68 1.31
C SER A 208 14.47 -14.92 0.41
N PHE A 209 14.29 -13.63 0.23
CA PHE A 209 15.13 -12.78 -0.61
C PHE A 209 16.14 -11.93 0.17
N GLU A 210 16.12 -11.94 1.51
CA GLU A 210 17.02 -11.14 2.36
C GLU A 210 18.52 -11.47 2.16
N HIS A 211 18.83 -12.66 1.66
CA HIS A 211 20.21 -13.13 1.42
C HIS A 211 20.66 -13.01 -0.05
N LEU A 212 19.77 -12.53 -0.92
CA LEU A 212 20.05 -12.43 -2.35
C LEU A 212 20.41 -11.00 -2.74
N SER A 213 21.40 -10.85 -3.59
CA SER A 213 21.67 -9.58 -4.23
C SER A 213 20.44 -9.14 -5.08
N MET A 214 20.29 -7.84 -5.30
CA MET A 214 19.22 -7.28 -6.16
C MET A 214 19.12 -8.01 -7.50
N LYS A 215 20.25 -8.38 -8.09
CA LYS A 215 20.35 -9.09 -9.39
C LYS A 215 19.82 -10.52 -9.30
N GLU A 216 20.09 -11.23 -8.23
CA GLU A 216 19.62 -12.60 -7.99
C GLU A 216 18.12 -12.62 -7.70
N SER A 217 17.63 -11.67 -6.90
CA SER A 217 16.21 -11.49 -6.65
C SER A 217 15.43 -11.18 -7.94
N PHE A 218 16.01 -10.39 -8.85
CA PHE A 218 15.46 -10.12 -10.17
C PHE A 218 15.36 -11.37 -11.05
N ASN A 219 16.37 -12.23 -11.03
CA ASN A 219 16.39 -13.45 -11.86
C ASN A 219 15.37 -14.50 -11.37
N LEU A 220 15.16 -14.62 -10.07
CA LEU A 220 14.15 -15.53 -9.49
C LEU A 220 12.70 -15.09 -9.72
N LEU A 221 12.46 -13.79 -9.90
CA LEU A 221 11.13 -13.25 -10.16
C LEU A 221 10.72 -13.31 -11.65
N ASN A 222 11.68 -13.60 -12.53
CA ASN A 222 11.47 -13.67 -13.98
C ASN A 222 11.33 -15.11 -14.52
N ASN A 223 11.51 -16.11 -13.67
CA ASN A 223 11.22 -17.51 -13.93
C ASN A 223 9.88 -17.94 -13.31
#